data_5d9a7003ae4ccdccc91ef02095f55352
#
_entry.id   5d9a7003ae4ccdccc91ef02095f55352
#
_cell.length_a   1.000
_cell.length_b   1.000
_cell.length_c   1.000
_cell.angle_alpha   90.00
_cell.angle_beta   90.00
_cell.angle_gamma   90.00
#
_symmetry.space_group_name_H-M   'P 1'
#
loop_
_entity.id
_entity.type
_entity.pdbx_description
1 polymer ?
#
loop_
_entity_poly.entity_id
_entity_poly.type
_entity_poly.pdbx_seq_one_letter_code
_entity_poly.pdbx_strand_id
1 'polypeptide(L)'
;IVPRKAGHISGVITDNALSKLGSLQEFLHAMDPDEMADIIGVQIDADLETLIEEVMLERNPILWENVPYAIKRRIFAQAHKQLPNILKELVTELTMNVETLVDMREMIVRRMEGDRRLMVRMFLTVGQKEINFIWHISALIGVGFGLIQMVIWFVVPWHWTVPIWAAIWGLLTNWIAIWMVFNPMLPHPVRYPQFFKRTQDHQFPWIKPIVPRMGSYNIQGAFMKRQDEVSTVFAKIVTEELITLKTIMTEMMYGSRKDRTRRIVKRHINQIMDTPLVRTTLQLSLGPKEYAKLKTDLIDRSIEITMVPVCDPAFNASRA
;
A
#
# COMPACT_ATOMS: atom_id res chain seq x y z
N ILE A 1 -8.80 2.27 -21.05
CA ILE A 1 -9.95 2.75 -20.25
C ILE A 1 -9.54 2.90 -18.79
N VAL A 2 -8.91 1.91 -18.16
CA VAL A 2 -8.50 1.91 -16.75
C VAL A 2 -7.60 3.12 -16.40
N PRO A 3 -6.52 3.45 -17.14
CA PRO A 3 -5.68 4.59 -16.80
C PRO A 3 -6.38 5.97 -16.90
N ARG A 4 -7.45 6.05 -17.68
CA ARG A 4 -8.19 7.31 -17.90
C ARG A 4 -9.18 7.63 -16.76
N LYS A 5 -9.58 6.60 -16.00
CA LYS A 5 -10.46 6.71 -14.84
C LYS A 5 -9.73 6.36 -13.51
N ALA A 6 -8.40 6.43 -13.53
CA ALA A 6 -7.56 6.03 -12.41
C ALA A 6 -7.98 6.69 -11.09
N GLY A 7 -8.14 8.02 -11.10
CA GLY A 7 -8.52 8.75 -9.89
C GLY A 7 -9.90 8.37 -9.35
N HIS A 8 -10.88 8.11 -10.23
CA HIS A 8 -12.21 7.66 -9.78
C HIS A 8 -12.17 6.24 -9.23
N ILE A 9 -11.48 5.33 -9.92
CA ILE A 9 -11.35 3.93 -9.48
C ILE A 9 -10.57 3.84 -8.18
N SER A 10 -9.45 4.56 -8.06
CA SER A 10 -8.66 4.60 -6.84
C SER A 10 -9.44 5.17 -5.67
N GLY A 11 -10.23 6.23 -5.88
CA GLY A 11 -11.12 6.78 -4.85
C GLY A 11 -12.12 5.75 -4.34
N VAL A 12 -12.85 5.06 -5.22
CA VAL A 12 -13.83 4.03 -4.83
C VAL A 12 -13.17 2.85 -4.12
N ILE A 13 -12.01 2.38 -4.61
CA ILE A 13 -11.26 1.30 -3.96
C ILE A 13 -10.80 1.74 -2.58
N THR A 14 -10.24 2.94 -2.47
CA THR A 14 -9.73 3.48 -1.21
C THR A 14 -10.84 3.65 -0.18
N ASP A 15 -11.97 4.25 -0.56
CA ASP A 15 -13.09 4.47 0.36
C ASP A 15 -13.66 3.15 0.89
N ASN A 16 -13.76 2.11 0.05
CA ASN A 16 -14.21 0.78 0.46
C ASN A 16 -13.14 -0.01 1.22
N ALA A 17 -11.87 0.14 0.88
CA ALA A 17 -10.77 -0.55 1.54
C ALA A 17 -10.50 0.04 2.94
N LEU A 18 -10.40 1.37 3.05
CA LEU A 18 -10.13 2.04 4.32
C LEU A 18 -11.19 1.75 5.38
N SER A 19 -12.47 1.62 4.98
CA SER A 19 -13.54 1.27 5.91
C SER A 19 -13.40 -0.13 6.54
N LYS A 20 -12.55 -1.00 5.97
CA LYS A 20 -12.36 -2.40 6.38
C LYS A 20 -10.96 -2.72 6.90
N LEU A 21 -9.96 -1.89 6.61
CA LEU A 21 -8.55 -2.14 6.97
C LEU A 21 -8.21 -1.81 8.43
N GLY A 22 -9.14 -1.21 9.18
CA GLY A 22 -8.85 -0.72 10.54
C GLY A 22 -8.18 0.66 10.52
N SER A 23 -7.69 1.09 11.67
CA SER A 23 -7.05 2.38 11.83
C SER A 23 -5.56 2.32 11.44
N LEU A 24 -5.03 3.41 10.85
CA LEU A 24 -3.60 3.54 10.58
C LEU A 24 -2.78 3.51 11.87
N GLN A 25 -3.38 3.96 12.97
CA GLN A 25 -2.78 3.92 14.29
C GLN A 25 -2.56 2.48 14.76
N GLU A 26 -3.55 1.58 14.58
CA GLU A 26 -3.42 0.16 14.90
C GLU A 26 -2.31 -0.49 14.07
N PHE A 27 -2.24 -0.16 12.78
CA PHE A 27 -1.19 -0.66 11.89
C PHE A 27 0.22 -0.25 12.37
N LEU A 28 0.44 1.02 12.69
CA LEU A 28 1.73 1.50 13.19
C LEU A 28 2.04 0.99 14.60
N HIS A 29 1.02 0.81 15.44
CA HIS A 29 1.21 0.24 16.78
C HIS A 29 1.66 -1.23 16.73
N ALA A 30 1.21 -1.98 15.73
CA ALA A 30 1.66 -3.35 15.49
C ALA A 30 3.14 -3.43 15.06
N MET A 31 3.73 -2.31 14.62
CA MET A 31 5.15 -2.21 14.24
C MET A 31 6.09 -1.85 15.38
N ASP A 32 5.63 -1.83 16.62
CA ASP A 32 6.39 -1.44 17.82
C ASP A 32 7.13 -0.09 17.67
N PRO A 33 6.55 1.02 18.15
CA PRO A 33 7.15 2.36 18.04
C PRO A 33 8.52 2.46 18.72
N ASP A 34 8.78 1.67 19.77
CA ASP A 34 10.05 1.67 20.48
C ASP A 34 11.16 1.07 19.59
N GLU A 35 10.88 -0.06 18.94
CA GLU A 35 11.82 -0.66 18.00
C GLU A 35 12.08 0.24 16.78
N MET A 36 11.06 0.95 16.29
CA MET A 36 11.23 1.95 15.24
C MET A 36 12.15 3.10 15.68
N ALA A 37 11.97 3.60 16.90
CA ALA A 37 12.80 4.66 17.45
C ALA A 37 14.25 4.21 17.60
N ASP A 38 14.49 2.98 18.05
CA ASP A 38 15.84 2.42 18.20
C ASP A 38 16.56 2.28 16.86
N ILE A 39 15.88 1.78 15.81
CA ILE A 39 16.48 1.63 14.48
C ILE A 39 16.83 3.00 13.88
N ILE A 40 15.92 3.96 13.97
CA ILE A 40 16.17 5.33 13.51
C ILE A 40 17.29 5.96 14.36
N GLY A 41 17.31 5.69 15.66
CA GLY A 41 18.30 6.18 16.60
C GLY A 41 19.72 5.75 16.26
N VAL A 42 19.94 4.48 15.99
CA VAL A 42 21.26 3.95 15.60
C VAL A 42 21.82 4.66 14.38
N GLN A 43 20.98 4.92 13.38
CA GLN A 43 21.42 5.59 12.16
C GLN A 43 21.74 7.08 12.41
N ILE A 44 20.88 7.78 13.13
CA ILE A 44 21.10 9.20 13.43
C ILE A 44 22.29 9.36 14.38
N ASP A 45 22.46 8.46 15.35
CA ASP A 45 23.55 8.51 16.30
C ASP A 45 24.92 8.38 15.63
N ALA A 46 25.02 7.55 14.59
CA ALA A 46 26.24 7.38 13.80
C ALA A 46 26.69 8.68 13.11
N ASP A 47 25.73 9.49 12.64
CA ASP A 47 26.01 10.72 11.89
C ASP A 47 25.84 11.99 12.74
N LEU A 48 25.45 11.86 14.02
CA LEU A 48 25.03 12.98 14.87
C LEU A 48 26.10 14.07 15.03
N GLU A 49 27.35 13.67 15.26
CA GLU A 49 28.45 14.63 15.41
C GLU A 49 28.70 15.39 14.10
N THR A 50 28.72 14.68 12.98
CA THR A 50 28.89 15.24 11.63
C THR A 50 27.78 16.23 11.31
N LEU A 51 26.55 15.87 11.65
CA LEU A 51 25.37 16.72 11.44
C LEU A 51 25.44 18.02 12.27
N ILE A 52 25.81 17.89 13.53
CA ILE A 52 26.00 19.06 14.40
C ILE A 52 27.12 19.94 13.85
N GLU A 53 28.25 19.35 13.44
CA GLU A 53 29.36 20.11 12.87
C GLU A 53 28.97 20.81 11.56
N GLU A 54 28.29 20.12 10.66
CA GLU A 54 27.85 20.64 9.37
C GLU A 54 26.92 21.86 9.54
N VAL A 55 25.91 21.73 10.40
CA VAL A 55 24.98 22.81 10.70
C VAL A 55 25.67 24.00 11.35
N MET A 56 26.61 23.75 12.27
CA MET A 56 27.34 24.80 12.96
C MET A 56 28.34 25.52 12.05
N LEU A 57 29.04 24.78 11.16
CA LEU A 57 29.97 25.35 10.19
C LEU A 57 29.23 26.14 9.09
N GLU A 58 28.08 25.68 8.65
CA GLU A 58 27.25 26.38 7.65
C GLU A 58 26.77 27.74 8.20
N ARG A 59 26.48 27.81 9.50
CA ARG A 59 25.90 29.01 10.11
C ARG A 59 26.93 30.01 10.62
N ASN A 60 27.95 29.57 11.27
CA ASN A 60 28.97 30.46 11.79
C ASN A 60 30.32 29.74 11.92
N PRO A 61 31.03 29.51 10.80
CA PRO A 61 32.28 28.78 10.78
C PRO A 61 33.31 29.40 11.73
N ILE A 62 33.42 30.73 11.74
CA ILE A 62 34.41 31.43 12.57
C ILE A 62 34.19 31.15 14.07
N LEU A 63 32.95 31.20 14.52
CA LEU A 63 32.66 30.92 15.93
C LEU A 63 32.81 29.45 16.26
N TRP A 64 32.35 28.56 15.41
CA TRP A 64 32.42 27.09 15.67
C TRP A 64 33.85 26.59 15.66
N GLU A 65 34.71 27.09 14.79
CA GLU A 65 36.13 26.74 14.76
C GLU A 65 36.85 27.24 16.03
N ASN A 66 36.45 28.37 16.60
CA ASN A 66 37.00 28.92 17.83
C ASN A 66 36.41 28.31 19.12
N VAL A 67 35.39 27.47 19.06
CA VAL A 67 34.87 26.77 20.23
C VAL A 67 35.88 25.74 20.72
N PRO A 68 36.34 25.80 22.00
CA PRO A 68 37.27 24.84 22.54
C PRO A 68 36.78 23.40 22.42
N TYR A 69 37.64 22.47 22.02
CA TYR A 69 37.29 21.06 21.79
C TYR A 69 36.59 20.42 23.02
N ALA A 70 36.98 20.80 24.24
CA ALA A 70 36.32 20.33 25.45
C ALA A 70 34.84 20.71 25.54
N ILE A 71 34.45 21.84 24.97
CA ILE A 71 33.05 22.29 24.90
C ILE A 71 32.31 21.52 23.80
N LYS A 72 32.89 21.39 22.60
CA LYS A 72 32.31 20.58 21.50
C LYS A 72 32.02 19.16 21.97
N ARG A 73 32.99 18.51 22.64
CA ARG A 73 32.82 17.17 23.19
C ARG A 73 31.69 17.07 24.20
N ARG A 74 31.47 18.09 25.03
CA ARG A 74 30.34 18.14 25.97
C ARG A 74 29.01 18.27 25.24
N ILE A 75 28.95 19.07 24.20
CA ILE A 75 27.73 19.20 23.35
C ILE A 75 27.40 17.87 22.71
N PHE A 76 28.37 17.20 22.06
CA PHE A 76 28.19 15.88 21.44
C PHE A 76 27.75 14.83 22.47
N ALA A 77 28.43 14.72 23.60
CA ALA A 77 28.08 13.77 24.65
C ALA A 77 26.66 14.00 25.21
N GLN A 78 26.21 15.25 25.29
CA GLN A 78 24.87 15.57 25.73
C GLN A 78 23.83 15.24 24.65
N ALA A 79 24.16 15.47 23.38
CA ALA A 79 23.31 15.13 22.25
C ALA A 79 23.10 13.61 22.15
N HIS A 80 24.19 12.82 22.19
CA HIS A 80 24.10 11.33 22.20
C HIS A 80 23.28 10.81 23.39
N LYS A 81 23.44 11.40 24.57
CA LYS A 81 22.71 10.98 25.77
C LYS A 81 21.18 11.24 25.66
N GLN A 82 20.79 12.33 25.00
CA GLN A 82 19.37 12.74 24.92
C GLN A 82 18.66 12.16 23.71
N LEU A 83 19.37 11.86 22.63
CA LEU A 83 18.84 11.40 21.36
C LEU A 83 17.86 10.23 21.48
N PRO A 84 18.18 9.11 22.19
CA PRO A 84 17.29 7.96 22.26
C PRO A 84 15.92 8.30 22.87
N ASN A 85 15.91 9.04 23.98
CA ASN A 85 14.68 9.42 24.66
C ASN A 85 13.80 10.33 23.78
N ILE A 86 14.42 11.28 23.10
CA ILE A 86 13.73 12.23 22.25
C ILE A 86 13.13 11.54 21.03
N LEU A 87 13.90 10.63 20.41
CA LEU A 87 13.39 9.85 19.27
C LEU A 87 12.22 8.95 19.68
N LYS A 88 12.30 8.32 20.85
CA LYS A 88 11.23 7.52 21.40
C LYS A 88 9.96 8.35 21.62
N GLU A 89 10.08 9.51 22.26
CA GLU A 89 8.96 10.43 22.46
C GLU A 89 8.40 10.93 21.12
N LEU A 90 9.27 11.30 20.19
CA LEU A 90 8.88 11.79 18.87
C LEU A 90 8.13 10.72 18.06
N VAL A 91 8.70 9.51 17.97
CA VAL A 91 8.08 8.39 17.22
C VAL A 91 6.75 8.01 17.84
N THR A 92 6.67 7.93 19.17
CA THR A 92 5.44 7.65 19.90
C THR A 92 4.37 8.73 19.62
N GLU A 93 4.73 10.02 19.70
CA GLU A 93 3.80 11.11 19.41
C GLU A 93 3.34 11.11 17.95
N LEU A 94 4.24 10.83 16.98
CA LEU A 94 3.88 10.72 15.57
C LEU A 94 2.93 9.53 15.32
N THR A 95 3.19 8.39 15.95
CA THR A 95 2.33 7.20 15.83
C THR A 95 0.94 7.44 16.42
N MET A 96 0.86 8.03 17.61
CA MET A 96 -0.42 8.35 18.25
C MET A 96 -1.26 9.36 17.45
N ASN A 97 -0.62 10.26 16.71
CA ASN A 97 -1.30 11.30 15.95
C ASN A 97 -1.38 11.01 14.44
N VAL A 98 -0.99 9.83 13.98
CA VAL A 98 -0.83 9.51 12.56
C VAL A 98 -2.07 9.81 11.73
N GLU A 99 -3.27 9.54 12.22
CA GLU A 99 -4.54 9.80 11.52
C GLU A 99 -4.79 11.29 11.26
N THR A 100 -4.24 12.16 12.12
CA THR A 100 -4.32 13.60 11.94
C THR A 100 -3.21 14.14 11.05
N LEU A 101 -2.09 13.41 10.94
CA LEU A 101 -0.90 13.77 10.18
C LEU A 101 -0.95 13.29 8.74
N VAL A 102 -1.58 12.15 8.49
CA VAL A 102 -1.68 11.51 7.16
C VAL A 102 -3.11 11.54 6.67
N ASP A 103 -3.30 11.97 5.44
CA ASP A 103 -4.54 11.72 4.72
C ASP A 103 -4.39 10.45 3.87
N MET A 104 -4.81 9.31 4.45
CA MET A 104 -4.70 8.00 3.79
C MET A 104 -5.34 7.99 2.40
N ARG A 105 -6.51 8.62 2.28
CA ARG A 105 -7.23 8.67 1.01
C ARG A 105 -6.43 9.41 -0.05
N GLU A 106 -5.97 10.61 0.29
CA GLU A 106 -5.18 11.43 -0.62
C GLU A 106 -3.84 10.78 -0.97
N MET A 107 -3.16 10.17 0.01
CA MET A 107 -1.91 9.46 -0.17
C MET A 107 -2.06 8.30 -1.18
N ILE A 108 -3.06 7.43 -0.99
CA ILE A 108 -3.29 6.27 -1.87
C ILE A 108 -3.69 6.72 -3.27
N VAL A 109 -4.62 7.68 -3.38
CA VAL A 109 -5.07 8.21 -4.68
C VAL A 109 -3.89 8.82 -5.44
N ARG A 110 -3.10 9.68 -4.80
CA ARG A 110 -1.91 10.31 -5.39
C ARG A 110 -0.88 9.26 -5.85
N ARG A 111 -0.66 8.22 -5.04
CA ARG A 111 0.25 7.12 -5.37
C ARG A 111 -0.21 6.35 -6.60
N MET A 112 -1.50 6.01 -6.67
CA MET A 112 -2.10 5.29 -7.79
C MET A 112 -2.19 6.14 -9.08
N GLU A 113 -2.40 7.44 -8.96
CA GLU A 113 -2.38 8.37 -10.10
C GLU A 113 -0.97 8.60 -10.63
N GLY A 114 0.01 8.68 -9.74
CA GLY A 114 1.43 8.87 -10.10
C GLY A 114 2.03 7.63 -10.77
N ASP A 115 1.65 6.44 -10.35
CA ASP A 115 2.11 5.18 -10.94
C ASP A 115 0.97 4.40 -11.59
N ARG A 116 0.69 4.73 -12.85
CA ARG A 116 -0.32 4.00 -13.65
C ARG A 116 0.01 2.53 -13.87
N ARG A 117 1.30 2.15 -13.82
CA ARG A 117 1.73 0.75 -13.98
C ARG A 117 1.38 -0.05 -12.75
N LEU A 118 1.51 0.54 -11.56
CA LEU A 118 1.11 -0.06 -10.29
C LEU A 118 -0.36 -0.44 -10.33
N MET A 119 -1.24 0.48 -10.72
CA MET A 119 -2.68 0.22 -10.80
C MET A 119 -3.02 -0.89 -11.80
N VAL A 120 -2.39 -0.88 -12.99
CA VAL A 120 -2.60 -1.95 -13.98
C VAL A 120 -2.10 -3.28 -13.45
N ARG A 121 -0.94 -3.32 -12.79
CA ARG A 121 -0.38 -4.52 -12.16
C ARG A 121 -1.31 -5.08 -11.10
N MET A 122 -1.79 -4.25 -10.17
CA MET A 122 -2.76 -4.65 -9.15
C MET A 122 -4.00 -5.30 -9.79
N PHE A 123 -4.56 -4.65 -10.80
CA PHE A 123 -5.75 -5.14 -11.49
C PHE A 123 -5.50 -6.48 -12.21
N LEU A 124 -4.36 -6.63 -12.87
CA LEU A 124 -3.99 -7.87 -13.55
C LEU A 124 -3.65 -8.99 -12.57
N THR A 125 -2.90 -8.70 -11.52
CA THR A 125 -2.50 -9.72 -10.53
C THR A 125 -3.73 -10.30 -9.83
N VAL A 126 -4.69 -9.46 -9.47
CA VAL A 126 -5.94 -9.91 -8.82
C VAL A 126 -6.88 -10.58 -9.82
N GLY A 127 -7.06 -10.02 -11.02
CA GLY A 127 -8.10 -10.38 -11.97
C GLY A 127 -7.67 -11.29 -13.12
N GLN A 128 -6.39 -11.68 -13.23
CA GLN A 128 -5.89 -12.42 -14.41
C GLN A 128 -6.62 -13.75 -14.63
N LYS A 129 -6.94 -14.47 -13.56
CA LYS A 129 -7.61 -15.77 -13.67
C LYS A 129 -9.07 -15.59 -14.12
N GLU A 130 -9.74 -14.52 -13.65
CA GLU A 130 -11.10 -14.18 -14.07
C GLU A 130 -11.14 -13.72 -15.54
N ILE A 131 -10.17 -12.95 -15.97
CA ILE A 131 -10.02 -12.55 -17.38
C ILE A 131 -9.84 -13.80 -18.25
N ASN A 132 -8.98 -14.72 -17.87
CA ASN A 132 -8.78 -15.98 -18.58
C ASN A 132 -10.06 -16.84 -18.59
N PHE A 133 -10.79 -16.90 -17.48
CA PHE A 133 -12.09 -17.58 -17.42
C PHE A 133 -13.10 -16.96 -18.40
N ILE A 134 -13.25 -15.63 -18.39
CA ILE A 134 -14.13 -14.90 -19.31
C ILE A 134 -13.75 -15.23 -20.76
N TRP A 135 -12.47 -15.27 -21.08
CA TRP A 135 -11.98 -15.55 -22.43
C TRP A 135 -12.41 -16.94 -22.92
N HIS A 136 -12.20 -17.98 -22.09
CA HIS A 136 -12.58 -19.36 -22.44
C HIS A 136 -14.10 -19.54 -22.53
N ILE A 137 -14.84 -19.00 -21.57
CA ILE A 137 -16.31 -19.08 -21.56
C ILE A 137 -16.91 -18.33 -22.74
N SER A 138 -16.40 -17.15 -23.07
CA SER A 138 -16.88 -16.37 -24.22
C SER A 138 -16.64 -17.10 -25.55
N ALA A 139 -15.50 -17.78 -25.68
CA ALA A 139 -15.22 -18.60 -26.86
C ALA A 139 -16.22 -19.77 -26.96
N LEU A 140 -16.48 -20.47 -25.86
CA LEU A 140 -17.43 -21.60 -25.84
C LEU A 140 -18.87 -21.17 -26.20
N ILE A 141 -19.33 -20.08 -25.55
CA ILE A 141 -20.68 -19.50 -25.80
C ILE A 141 -20.76 -18.99 -27.25
N GLY A 142 -19.69 -18.38 -27.75
CA GLY A 142 -19.59 -17.89 -29.12
C GLY A 142 -19.76 -19.00 -30.17
N VAL A 143 -19.16 -20.17 -29.94
CA VAL A 143 -19.37 -21.34 -30.81
C VAL A 143 -20.84 -21.78 -30.79
N GLY A 144 -21.47 -21.84 -29.60
CA GLY A 144 -22.88 -22.18 -29.49
C GLY A 144 -23.78 -21.19 -30.24
N PHE A 145 -23.55 -19.91 -30.08
CA PHE A 145 -24.33 -18.87 -30.81
C PHE A 145 -24.02 -18.87 -32.29
N GLY A 146 -22.78 -19.20 -32.72
CA GLY A 146 -22.46 -19.38 -34.13
C GLY A 146 -23.22 -20.51 -34.79
N LEU A 147 -23.41 -21.65 -34.10
CA LEU A 147 -24.27 -22.75 -34.60
C LEU A 147 -25.75 -22.34 -34.73
N ILE A 148 -26.27 -21.63 -33.74
CA ILE A 148 -27.62 -21.10 -33.80
C ILE A 148 -27.75 -20.11 -34.97
N GLN A 149 -26.78 -19.23 -35.18
CA GLN A 149 -26.74 -18.28 -36.27
C GLN A 149 -26.73 -18.99 -37.65
N MET A 150 -26.03 -20.09 -37.75
CA MET A 150 -26.01 -20.92 -38.96
C MET A 150 -27.41 -21.44 -39.29
N VAL A 151 -28.14 -21.94 -38.30
CA VAL A 151 -29.53 -22.39 -38.49
C VAL A 151 -30.44 -21.26 -38.89
N ILE A 152 -30.32 -20.08 -38.22
CA ILE A 152 -31.12 -18.88 -38.60
C ILE A 152 -30.86 -18.48 -40.02
N TRP A 153 -29.62 -18.52 -40.50
CA TRP A 153 -29.26 -18.20 -41.88
C TRP A 153 -29.91 -19.15 -42.90
N PHE A 154 -30.02 -20.42 -42.59
CA PHE A 154 -30.71 -21.37 -43.46
C PHE A 154 -32.21 -21.09 -43.59
N VAL A 155 -32.86 -20.57 -42.53
CA VAL A 155 -34.29 -20.29 -42.50
C VAL A 155 -34.60 -18.92 -43.12
N VAL A 156 -33.77 -17.92 -42.82
CA VAL A 156 -33.95 -16.52 -43.26
C VAL A 156 -32.67 -16.01 -43.88
N PRO A 157 -32.41 -16.26 -45.18
CA PRO A 157 -31.17 -15.86 -45.86
C PRO A 157 -31.18 -14.35 -46.23
N TRP A 158 -31.39 -13.49 -45.26
CA TRP A 158 -31.38 -12.05 -45.44
C TRP A 158 -30.08 -11.44 -44.94
N HIS A 159 -29.40 -10.68 -45.78
CA HIS A 159 -28.02 -10.20 -45.47
C HIS A 159 -27.91 -9.40 -44.17
N TRP A 160 -28.96 -8.71 -43.71
CA TRP A 160 -28.96 -7.94 -42.48
C TRP A 160 -29.13 -8.79 -41.23
N THR A 161 -29.50 -10.06 -41.34
CA THR A 161 -29.64 -10.96 -40.19
C THR A 161 -28.27 -11.16 -39.51
N VAL A 162 -27.20 -11.26 -40.27
CA VAL A 162 -25.86 -11.51 -39.75
C VAL A 162 -25.38 -10.39 -38.83
N PRO A 163 -25.32 -9.10 -39.22
CA PRO A 163 -24.84 -8.03 -38.35
C PRO A 163 -25.78 -7.76 -37.16
N ILE A 164 -27.11 -7.90 -37.34
CA ILE A 164 -28.06 -7.70 -36.25
C ILE A 164 -27.86 -8.75 -35.15
N TRP A 165 -27.87 -10.03 -35.54
CA TRP A 165 -27.63 -11.11 -34.57
C TRP A 165 -26.24 -11.12 -33.98
N ALA A 166 -25.19 -10.76 -34.74
CA ALA A 166 -23.84 -10.62 -34.23
C ALA A 166 -23.76 -9.59 -33.09
N ALA A 167 -24.45 -8.45 -33.22
CA ALA A 167 -24.55 -7.45 -32.17
C ALA A 167 -25.26 -8.00 -30.91
N ILE A 168 -26.39 -8.70 -31.11
CA ILE A 168 -27.17 -9.32 -30.02
C ILE A 168 -26.34 -10.38 -29.31
N TRP A 169 -25.73 -11.31 -30.06
CA TRP A 169 -24.88 -12.36 -29.50
C TRP A 169 -23.67 -11.82 -28.79
N GLY A 170 -23.03 -10.77 -29.30
CA GLY A 170 -21.90 -10.12 -28.66
C GLY A 170 -22.27 -9.51 -27.30
N LEU A 171 -23.39 -8.79 -27.22
CA LEU A 171 -23.91 -8.24 -25.98
C LEU A 171 -24.27 -9.36 -24.98
N LEU A 172 -24.97 -10.40 -25.44
CA LEU A 172 -25.43 -11.50 -24.62
C LEU A 172 -24.27 -12.34 -24.09
N THR A 173 -23.26 -12.63 -24.91
CA THR A 173 -22.05 -13.33 -24.51
C THR A 173 -21.31 -12.58 -23.41
N ASN A 174 -21.13 -11.26 -23.59
CA ASN A 174 -20.45 -10.44 -22.60
C ASN A 174 -21.25 -10.37 -21.29
N TRP A 175 -22.57 -10.21 -21.38
CA TRP A 175 -23.44 -10.20 -20.20
C TRP A 175 -23.39 -11.54 -19.44
N ILE A 176 -23.52 -12.67 -20.13
CA ILE A 176 -23.46 -14.01 -19.52
C ILE A 176 -22.08 -14.24 -18.87
N ALA A 177 -20.99 -13.89 -19.57
CA ALA A 177 -19.65 -14.09 -19.04
C ALA A 177 -19.43 -13.31 -17.74
N ILE A 178 -19.83 -12.02 -17.70
CA ILE A 178 -19.75 -11.21 -16.48
C ILE A 178 -20.66 -11.78 -15.39
N TRP A 179 -21.89 -12.19 -15.75
CA TRP A 179 -22.82 -12.76 -14.80
C TRP A 179 -22.25 -14.05 -14.14
N MET A 180 -21.62 -14.92 -14.90
CA MET A 180 -20.98 -16.16 -14.40
C MET A 180 -19.77 -15.91 -13.49
N VAL A 181 -19.10 -14.77 -13.63
CA VAL A 181 -17.99 -14.41 -12.74
C VAL A 181 -18.49 -14.14 -11.32
N PHE A 182 -19.64 -13.48 -11.18
CA PHE A 182 -20.14 -13.02 -9.89
C PHE A 182 -21.32 -13.85 -9.34
N ASN A 183 -21.96 -14.67 -10.14
CA ASN A 183 -23.14 -15.44 -9.72
C ASN A 183 -22.97 -16.94 -9.96
N PRO A 184 -23.56 -17.78 -9.06
CA PRO A 184 -24.21 -17.38 -7.82
C PRO A 184 -23.22 -16.95 -6.73
N MET A 185 -23.61 -16.03 -5.85
CA MET A 185 -22.75 -15.54 -4.77
C MET A 185 -22.47 -16.63 -3.73
N LEU A 186 -23.48 -17.43 -3.40
CA LEU A 186 -23.36 -18.56 -2.46
C LEU A 186 -23.15 -19.87 -3.22
N PRO A 187 -22.38 -20.82 -2.65
CA PRO A 187 -22.18 -22.11 -3.26
C PRO A 187 -23.50 -22.89 -3.31
N HIS A 188 -23.99 -23.16 -4.52
CA HIS A 188 -25.15 -23.99 -4.72
C HIS A 188 -24.72 -25.44 -4.99
N PRO A 189 -25.06 -26.42 -4.10
CA PRO A 189 -24.76 -27.79 -4.35
C PRO A 189 -25.70 -28.32 -5.46
N VAL A 190 -25.12 -28.61 -6.62
CA VAL A 190 -25.85 -29.29 -7.70
C VAL A 190 -25.88 -30.76 -7.39
N ARG A 191 -27.04 -31.26 -6.99
CA ARG A 191 -27.32 -32.68 -6.88
C ARG A 191 -27.57 -33.26 -8.25
N TYR A 192 -26.64 -34.05 -8.75
CA TYR A 192 -26.92 -34.84 -9.95
C TYR A 192 -28.02 -35.86 -9.67
N PRO A 193 -28.98 -36.05 -10.63
CA PRO A 193 -29.99 -37.10 -10.49
C PRO A 193 -29.32 -38.48 -10.28
N GLN A 194 -29.85 -39.29 -9.41
CA GLN A 194 -29.30 -40.60 -8.99
C GLN A 194 -29.17 -41.63 -10.11
N PHE A 195 -29.46 -41.25 -11.36
CA PHE A 195 -29.36 -42.11 -12.54
C PHE A 195 -27.94 -42.68 -12.74
N PHE A 196 -26.92 -42.01 -12.33
CA PHE A 196 -25.53 -42.47 -12.47
C PHE A 196 -25.03 -43.32 -11.28
N LYS A 197 -25.76 -43.42 -10.17
CA LYS A 197 -25.37 -44.27 -9.04
C LYS A 197 -25.54 -45.77 -9.29
N ARG A 198 -26.37 -46.15 -10.28
CA ARG A 198 -26.74 -47.57 -10.53
C ARG A 198 -25.74 -48.33 -11.39
N THR A 199 -24.79 -47.65 -12.03
CA THR A 199 -23.77 -48.28 -12.90
C THR A 199 -22.48 -48.60 -12.19
N GLN A 200 -22.37 -48.31 -10.89
CA GLN A 200 -21.12 -48.53 -10.12
C GLN A 200 -21.01 -49.94 -9.55
N ASP A 201 -22.10 -50.78 -9.61
CA ASP A 201 -22.14 -52.13 -9.06
C ASP A 201 -21.91 -53.25 -10.07
N HIS A 202 -21.68 -52.95 -11.36
CA HIS A 202 -21.35 -53.97 -12.35
C HIS A 202 -19.87 -53.92 -12.74
N GLN A 203 -19.19 -54.94 -12.29
CA GLN A 203 -17.82 -55.35 -12.50
C GLN A 203 -17.42 -55.38 -13.99
N PHE A 204 -16.76 -54.33 -14.46
CA PHE A 204 -15.82 -54.39 -15.58
C PHE A 204 -14.47 -53.84 -15.12
N PRO A 205 -13.50 -54.70 -14.77
CA PRO A 205 -12.27 -54.27 -14.11
C PRO A 205 -11.28 -53.47 -15.01
N TRP A 206 -11.57 -53.30 -16.28
CA TRP A 206 -10.68 -52.68 -17.24
C TRP A 206 -11.12 -51.34 -17.82
N ILE A 207 -12.28 -50.84 -17.50
CA ILE A 207 -12.68 -49.50 -17.77
C ILE A 207 -12.50 -48.68 -16.48
N LYS A 208 -11.30 -48.13 -16.27
CA LYS A 208 -11.13 -47.08 -15.27
C LYS A 208 -12.08 -45.96 -15.65
N PRO A 209 -13.02 -45.53 -14.78
CA PRO A 209 -13.94 -44.48 -15.10
C PRO A 209 -13.11 -43.17 -15.34
N ILE A 210 -13.13 -42.64 -16.56
CA ILE A 210 -12.62 -41.33 -16.95
C ILE A 210 -13.42 -40.20 -16.28
N VAL A 211 -14.45 -40.58 -15.51
CA VAL A 211 -15.29 -39.63 -14.76
C VAL A 211 -14.69 -39.45 -13.37
N PRO A 212 -14.22 -38.24 -13.03
CA PRO A 212 -13.73 -37.99 -11.69
C PRO A 212 -14.83 -38.29 -10.69
N ARG A 213 -14.46 -38.88 -9.53
CA ARG A 213 -15.36 -39.17 -8.40
C ARG A 213 -16.28 -37.96 -8.20
N MET A 214 -17.57 -38.14 -8.49
CA MET A 214 -18.59 -37.10 -8.35
C MET A 214 -18.85 -36.84 -6.86
N GLY A 215 -18.07 -35.91 -6.30
CA GLY A 215 -18.47 -35.16 -5.13
C GLY A 215 -19.50 -34.11 -5.57
N SER A 216 -20.35 -33.67 -4.67
CA SER A 216 -21.27 -32.56 -4.93
C SER A 216 -20.47 -31.34 -5.49
N TYR A 217 -20.70 -31.02 -6.75
CA TYR A 217 -20.09 -29.83 -7.35
C TYR A 217 -20.85 -28.61 -6.86
N ASN A 218 -20.17 -27.78 -6.09
CA ASN A 218 -20.71 -26.47 -5.73
C ASN A 218 -20.52 -25.51 -6.90
N ILE A 219 -21.62 -25.09 -7.52
CA ILE A 219 -21.62 -24.03 -8.52
C ILE A 219 -21.60 -22.71 -7.78
N GLN A 220 -20.56 -21.91 -8.05
CA GLN A 220 -20.36 -20.57 -7.49
C GLN A 220 -19.68 -19.72 -8.56
N GLY A 221 -19.94 -18.41 -8.56
CA GLY A 221 -19.27 -17.47 -9.45
C GLY A 221 -17.74 -17.58 -9.36
N ALA A 222 -17.07 -17.51 -10.49
CA ALA A 222 -15.62 -17.74 -10.58
C ALA A 222 -14.82 -16.85 -9.62
N PHE A 223 -15.20 -15.57 -9.49
CA PHE A 223 -14.60 -14.64 -8.54
C PHE A 223 -14.98 -14.98 -7.09
N MET A 224 -16.25 -15.28 -6.83
CA MET A 224 -16.73 -15.60 -5.49
C MET A 224 -16.06 -16.85 -4.90
N LYS A 225 -15.79 -17.85 -5.73
CA LYS A 225 -15.07 -19.07 -5.33
C LYS A 225 -13.65 -18.79 -4.84
N ARG A 226 -13.05 -17.68 -5.27
CA ARG A 226 -11.66 -17.33 -4.98
C ARG A 226 -11.55 -16.05 -4.15
N GLN A 227 -12.63 -15.62 -3.53
CA GLN A 227 -12.67 -14.35 -2.77
C GLN A 227 -11.57 -14.27 -1.72
N ASP A 228 -11.29 -15.37 -1.00
CA ASP A 228 -10.24 -15.41 0.04
C ASP A 228 -8.84 -15.26 -0.58
N GLU A 229 -8.56 -15.97 -1.69
CA GLU A 229 -7.30 -15.83 -2.43
C GLU A 229 -7.12 -14.41 -2.96
N VAL A 230 -8.16 -13.85 -3.57
CA VAL A 230 -8.17 -12.49 -4.10
C VAL A 230 -7.95 -11.45 -3.01
N SER A 231 -8.63 -11.60 -1.87
CA SER A 231 -8.48 -10.67 -0.74
C SER A 231 -7.08 -10.73 -0.15
N THR A 232 -6.49 -11.92 -0.03
CA THR A 232 -5.12 -12.09 0.45
C THR A 232 -4.10 -11.45 -0.49
N VAL A 233 -4.22 -11.71 -1.80
CA VAL A 233 -3.33 -11.11 -2.81
C VAL A 233 -3.49 -9.59 -2.85
N PHE A 234 -4.72 -9.10 -2.77
CA PHE A 234 -4.99 -7.66 -2.73
C PHE A 234 -4.40 -7.02 -1.47
N ALA A 235 -4.63 -7.62 -0.29
CA ALA A 235 -4.06 -7.13 0.97
C ALA A 235 -2.53 -7.07 0.90
N LYS A 236 -1.89 -8.11 0.37
CA LYS A 236 -0.44 -8.15 0.18
C LYS A 236 0.06 -6.98 -0.69
N ILE A 237 -0.57 -6.74 -1.83
CA ILE A 237 -0.17 -5.63 -2.71
C ILE A 237 -0.38 -4.27 -2.01
N VAL A 238 -1.48 -4.11 -1.29
CA VAL A 238 -1.77 -2.87 -0.55
C VAL A 238 -0.70 -2.60 0.50
N THR A 239 -0.31 -3.61 1.28
CA THR A 239 0.69 -3.46 2.35
C THR A 239 2.11 -3.31 1.81
N GLU A 240 2.46 -4.00 0.73
CA GLU A 240 3.81 -3.96 0.17
C GLU A 240 4.06 -2.74 -0.75
N GLU A 241 3.04 -2.23 -1.44
CA GLU A 241 3.23 -1.20 -2.47
C GLU A 241 2.52 0.14 -2.19
N LEU A 242 1.41 0.14 -1.45
CA LEU A 242 0.63 1.35 -1.17
C LEU A 242 0.83 1.90 0.24
N ILE A 243 0.67 1.04 1.25
CA ILE A 243 0.72 1.43 2.67
C ILE A 243 2.02 0.90 3.28
N THR A 244 3.15 1.38 2.77
CA THR A 244 4.46 1.08 3.33
C THR A 244 4.84 2.14 4.36
N LEU A 245 5.71 1.79 5.32
CA LEU A 245 6.26 2.76 6.26
C LEU A 245 6.87 3.97 5.54
N LYS A 246 7.62 3.71 4.46
CA LYS A 246 8.18 4.75 3.61
C LYS A 246 7.11 5.70 3.05
N THR A 247 6.00 5.16 2.55
CA THR A 247 4.92 5.98 1.97
C THR A 247 4.24 6.83 3.04
N ILE A 248 3.98 6.23 4.21
CA ILE A 248 3.40 6.93 5.36
C ILE A 248 4.31 8.06 5.83
N MET A 249 5.59 7.78 6.06
CA MET A 249 6.56 8.78 6.50
C MET A 249 6.74 9.89 5.45
N THR A 250 6.78 9.54 4.17
CA THR A 250 6.84 10.54 3.08
C THR A 250 5.61 11.45 3.10
N GLU A 251 4.41 10.90 3.30
CA GLU A 251 3.19 11.70 3.38
C GLU A 251 3.16 12.57 4.64
N MET A 252 3.64 12.08 5.79
CA MET A 252 3.77 12.86 7.01
C MET A 252 4.70 14.06 6.83
N MET A 253 5.83 13.88 6.12
CA MET A 253 6.86 14.90 5.98
C MET A 253 6.61 15.87 4.83
N TYR A 254 6.03 15.40 3.73
CA TYR A 254 5.87 16.16 2.48
C TYR A 254 4.43 16.26 1.97
N GLY A 255 3.49 15.56 2.61
CA GLY A 255 2.08 15.53 2.21
C GLY A 255 1.32 16.83 2.51
N SER A 256 0.02 16.74 2.32
CA SER A 256 -0.90 17.88 2.51
C SER A 256 -0.93 18.41 3.95
N ARG A 257 -0.62 17.56 4.92
CA ARG A 257 -0.65 17.90 6.37
C ARG A 257 0.74 18.07 6.99
N LYS A 258 1.79 18.22 6.20
CA LYS A 258 3.19 18.38 6.63
C LYS A 258 3.42 19.41 7.73
N ASP A 259 2.64 20.50 7.74
CA ASP A 259 2.78 21.55 8.76
C ASP A 259 2.43 21.07 10.18
N ARG A 260 1.59 20.04 10.30
CA ARG A 260 1.29 19.42 11.60
C ARG A 260 2.47 18.60 12.11
N THR A 261 3.04 17.77 11.25
CA THR A 261 4.26 17.00 11.54
C THR A 261 5.40 17.93 11.91
N ARG A 262 5.62 19.00 11.11
CA ARG A 262 6.65 20.00 11.37
C ARG A 262 6.49 20.65 12.75
N ARG A 263 5.26 20.91 13.21
CA ARG A 263 5.01 21.45 14.56
C ARG A 263 5.40 20.48 15.67
N ILE A 264 5.16 19.17 15.49
CA ILE A 264 5.55 18.15 16.46
C ILE A 264 7.09 18.08 16.52
N VAL A 265 7.76 17.92 15.37
CA VAL A 265 9.22 17.92 15.27
C VAL A 265 9.82 19.19 15.90
N LYS A 266 9.28 20.35 15.57
CA LYS A 266 9.70 21.63 16.13
C LYS A 266 9.61 21.65 17.66
N ARG A 267 8.57 21.08 18.24
CA ARG A 267 8.41 21.02 19.71
C ARG A 267 9.55 20.21 20.35
N HIS A 268 9.83 19.03 19.82
CA HIS A 268 10.90 18.16 20.35
C HIS A 268 12.28 18.78 20.17
N ILE A 269 12.59 19.37 19.02
CA ILE A 269 13.85 20.08 18.83
C ILE A 269 13.97 21.28 19.80
N ASN A 270 12.90 22.02 20.01
CA ASN A 270 12.92 23.11 20.97
C ASN A 270 13.19 22.63 22.40
N GLN A 271 12.67 21.47 22.81
CA GLN A 271 12.97 20.89 24.12
C GLN A 271 14.48 20.61 24.31
N ILE A 272 15.13 20.07 23.26
CA ILE A 272 16.59 19.85 23.27
C ILE A 272 17.34 21.19 23.37
N MET A 273 17.02 22.09 22.46
CA MET A 273 17.74 23.35 22.32
C MET A 273 17.55 24.28 23.53
N ASP A 274 16.39 24.24 24.19
CA ASP A 274 16.11 25.06 25.36
C ASP A 274 16.63 24.48 26.68
N THR A 275 17.31 23.32 26.62
CA THR A 275 18.03 22.78 27.80
C THR A 275 19.04 23.83 28.28
N PRO A 276 19.11 24.13 29.59
CA PRO A 276 19.92 25.23 30.11
C PRO A 276 21.39 25.21 29.62
N LEU A 277 22.00 24.01 29.56
CA LEU A 277 23.36 23.82 29.08
C LEU A 277 23.52 24.23 27.61
N VAL A 278 22.65 23.68 26.72
CA VAL A 278 22.72 23.89 25.28
C VAL A 278 22.40 25.36 24.96
N ARG A 279 21.32 25.90 25.55
CA ARG A 279 20.90 27.26 25.36
C ARG A 279 21.97 28.27 25.75
N THR A 280 22.51 28.13 26.97
CA THR A 280 23.52 29.08 27.50
C THR A 280 24.79 29.00 26.67
N THR A 281 25.26 27.81 26.33
CA THR A 281 26.49 27.64 25.54
C THR A 281 26.31 28.21 24.13
N LEU A 282 25.21 27.89 23.46
CA LEU A 282 24.98 28.35 22.09
C LEU A 282 24.63 29.86 22.01
N GLN A 283 23.87 30.39 22.97
CA GLN A 283 23.57 31.83 23.00
C GLN A 283 24.80 32.68 23.30
N LEU A 284 25.72 32.20 24.15
CA LEU A 284 27.00 32.87 24.40
C LEU A 284 27.94 32.82 23.19
N SER A 285 27.90 31.69 22.45
CA SER A 285 28.78 31.50 21.30
C SER A 285 28.24 32.16 20.02
N LEU A 286 26.95 32.08 19.74
CA LEU A 286 26.33 32.53 18.47
C LEU A 286 25.56 33.85 18.61
N GLY A 287 25.19 34.22 19.81
CA GLY A 287 24.25 35.30 20.05
C GLY A 287 22.77 34.90 19.83
N PRO A 288 21.84 35.68 20.36
CA PRO A 288 20.41 35.29 20.39
C PRO A 288 19.75 35.23 19.01
N LYS A 289 20.18 36.04 18.04
CA LYS A 289 19.61 36.05 16.67
C LYS A 289 20.02 34.82 15.88
N GLU A 290 21.29 34.44 15.91
CA GLU A 290 21.79 33.26 15.21
C GLU A 290 21.33 31.96 15.87
N TYR A 291 21.19 31.96 17.19
CA TYR A 291 20.55 30.84 17.90
C TYR A 291 19.12 30.56 17.44
N ALA A 292 18.31 31.59 17.19
CA ALA A 292 16.95 31.44 16.68
C ALA A 292 16.90 30.89 15.25
N LYS A 293 17.84 31.29 14.41
CA LYS A 293 17.98 30.76 13.03
C LYS A 293 18.42 29.29 13.09
N LEU A 294 19.43 28.96 13.89
CA LEU A 294 19.91 27.59 14.10
C LEU A 294 18.78 26.63 14.46
N LYS A 295 17.88 27.04 15.36
CA LYS A 295 16.69 26.25 15.70
C LYS A 295 15.82 25.92 14.49
N THR A 296 15.61 26.89 13.61
CA THR A 296 14.76 26.70 12.41
C THR A 296 15.42 25.73 11.44
N ASP A 297 16.73 25.87 11.23
CA ASP A 297 17.47 25.02 10.31
C ASP A 297 17.58 23.57 10.79
N LEU A 298 17.80 23.37 12.11
CA LEU A 298 17.79 22.05 12.70
C LEU A 298 16.44 21.33 12.48
N ILE A 299 15.33 22.05 12.47
CA ILE A 299 14.01 21.46 12.17
C ILE A 299 13.97 20.96 10.73
N ASP A 300 14.41 21.77 9.77
CA ASP A 300 14.38 21.40 8.35
C ASP A 300 15.34 20.24 8.06
N ARG A 301 16.54 20.28 8.61
CA ARG A 301 17.52 19.18 8.50
C ARG A 301 17.07 17.91 9.19
N SER A 302 16.43 17.98 10.36
CA SER A 302 15.90 16.79 11.06
C SER A 302 14.85 16.06 10.25
N ILE A 303 14.01 16.77 9.52
CA ILE A 303 13.03 16.17 8.62
C ILE A 303 13.75 15.40 7.50
N GLU A 304 14.77 15.99 6.90
CA GLU A 304 15.56 15.38 5.82
C GLU A 304 16.27 14.11 6.29
N ILE A 305 16.94 14.19 7.44
CA ILE A 305 17.70 13.08 8.03
C ILE A 305 16.80 11.90 8.44
N THR A 306 15.64 12.17 9.02
CA THR A 306 14.69 11.12 9.43
C THR A 306 14.19 10.30 8.23
N MET A 307 14.23 10.85 7.04
CA MET A 307 13.83 10.14 5.82
C MET A 307 14.88 9.17 5.27
N VAL A 308 16.17 9.38 5.57
CA VAL A 308 17.26 8.55 5.03
C VAL A 308 17.12 7.08 5.45
N PRO A 309 17.01 6.74 6.76
CA PRO A 309 16.89 5.35 7.18
C PRO A 309 15.59 4.69 6.69
N VAL A 310 14.48 5.42 6.64
CA VAL A 310 13.19 4.91 6.19
C VAL A 310 13.18 4.60 4.68
N CYS A 311 14.05 5.25 3.92
CA CYS A 311 14.22 4.99 2.49
C CYS A 311 15.17 3.82 2.19
N ASP A 312 15.91 3.31 3.18
CA ASP A 312 16.84 2.20 3.00
C ASP A 312 16.07 0.91 2.68
N PRO A 313 16.41 0.20 1.57
CA PRO A 313 15.83 -1.09 1.23
C PRO A 313 16.02 -2.15 2.34
N ALA A 314 17.13 -2.11 3.07
CA ALA A 314 17.43 -3.05 4.17
C ALA A 314 16.44 -2.88 5.34
N PHE A 315 16.06 -1.64 5.65
CA PHE A 315 15.05 -1.34 6.67
C PHE A 315 13.68 -1.93 6.33
N ASN A 316 13.29 -1.90 5.06
CA ASN A 316 12.02 -2.45 4.60
C ASN A 316 12.05 -3.98 4.43
N ALA A 317 13.21 -4.58 4.14
CA ALA A 317 13.36 -6.02 3.93
C ALA A 317 13.32 -6.84 5.25
N SER A 318 13.72 -6.26 6.37
CA SER A 318 13.68 -6.93 7.67
C SER A 318 12.26 -7.14 8.23
N ARG A 319 11.23 -6.61 7.54
CA ARG A 319 9.83 -6.59 7.98
C ARG A 319 8.82 -7.06 6.92
N ALA A 320 9.28 -7.56 5.78
CA ALA A 320 8.48 -8.27 4.79
C ALA A 320 8.43 -9.77 5.09
#